data_5627d8376ae59771e4d97264ca4af05a
#
_entry.id   5627d8376ae59771e4d97264ca4af05a
#
_cell.length_a   1.000
_cell.length_b   1.000
_cell.length_c   1.000
_cell.angle_alpha   90.00
_cell.angle_beta   90.00
_cell.angle_gamma   90.00
#
_symmetry.space_group_name_H-M   'P 1'
#
loop_
_entity.id
_entity.type
_entity.pdbx_description
1 polymer ?
#
loop_
_entity_poly.entity_id
_entity_poly.type
_entity_poly.pdbx_seq_one_letter_code
_entity_poly.pdbx_strand_id
1 'polypeptide(L)'
;MNIFEKIHNQSKFCKKKILLDQNFYYSNFYNLINEYLDFLKLFLKKKQIICIDSKYSIDLLAIIIAARLNKNTICIFNPNQTNYEKSNILKQSNYSMLLSEKIKKNKKKINNFYYEIRKNKKVLNKDDAFIVFTSGTTAKPKGAILTDSSVKNNILGIIKQLNILPSDRTIIYTPPNYAMGISQMITFLYLRNSFLLDNEGIRFADTFLKKIKKYKITVLNLNIASFKYLKVFKRSYKLPNLKMVMCGGMKMTGIDAQEIFKFFDNKFVVNFYGSTENSPRISHFKFTINQLKKFKDSKILPVGKALDGTKVKIKKSKKIMEKNYGEINLSGNSLMRTYLDFRFKNKKIIKYNTKDIGYISPDKNIYVIGRTDNIFKSGNEKISPEEIEDQLRPYLKKKNFIIIKKKHQILNWEPALVIEGFNSSLENKLIKNISNELSNFKIPKKIYYIKNFYRNNYGKIDRSKIYNHILKNAG
;
A
#
# COMPACT_ATOMS: atom_id res chain seq x y z
N MET A 1 -8.51 21.16 16.60
CA MET A 1 -7.80 20.02 17.20
C MET A 1 -7.36 19.08 16.08
N ASN A 2 -6.09 18.75 16.00
CA ASN A 2 -5.61 17.82 15.00
C ASN A 2 -5.95 16.37 15.40
N ILE A 3 -5.71 15.41 14.49
CA ILE A 3 -6.10 14.00 14.73
C ILE A 3 -5.32 13.37 15.89
N PHE A 4 -4.06 13.73 16.08
CA PHE A 4 -3.18 13.18 17.11
C PHE A 4 -3.53 13.74 18.49
N GLU A 5 -3.85 15.03 18.58
CA GLU A 5 -4.39 15.66 19.80
C GLU A 5 -5.71 14.98 20.21
N LYS A 6 -6.57 14.66 19.24
CA LYS A 6 -7.83 13.96 19.54
C LYS A 6 -7.57 12.55 20.06
N ILE A 7 -6.67 11.78 19.45
CA ILE A 7 -6.30 10.44 19.91
C ILE A 7 -5.77 10.51 21.36
N HIS A 8 -4.86 11.44 21.63
CA HIS A 8 -4.29 11.63 22.97
C HIS A 8 -5.36 11.95 24.00
N ASN A 9 -6.17 13.00 23.77
CA ASN A 9 -7.17 13.46 24.72
C ASN A 9 -8.24 12.40 25.00
N GLN A 10 -8.69 11.66 23.97
CA GLN A 10 -9.67 10.58 24.11
C GLN A 10 -9.14 9.37 24.89
N SER A 11 -7.82 9.20 24.95
CA SER A 11 -7.20 8.07 25.65
C SER A 11 -7.17 8.28 27.16
N LYS A 12 -7.15 9.53 27.66
CA LYS A 12 -6.91 9.89 29.06
C LYS A 12 -7.75 9.08 30.08
N PHE A 13 -9.04 8.99 29.86
CA PHE A 13 -9.95 8.30 30.79
C PHE A 13 -10.58 7.04 30.15
N CYS A 14 -10.04 6.56 29.05
CA CYS A 14 -10.62 5.44 28.34
C CYS A 14 -10.16 4.11 28.93
N LYS A 15 -11.08 3.40 29.59
CA LYS A 15 -10.85 2.06 30.16
C LYS A 15 -10.94 0.93 29.12
N LYS A 16 -11.08 1.24 27.84
CA LYS A 16 -11.14 0.23 26.79
C LYS A 16 -9.77 -0.35 26.50
N LYS A 17 -9.73 -1.66 26.30
CA LYS A 17 -8.52 -2.40 25.93
C LYS A 17 -8.08 -1.99 24.52
N ILE A 18 -6.81 -1.62 24.34
CA ILE A 18 -6.25 -1.26 23.04
C ILE A 18 -5.73 -2.47 22.27
N LEU A 19 -4.95 -3.34 22.94
CA LEU A 19 -4.44 -4.57 22.35
C LEU A 19 -5.31 -5.77 22.70
N LEU A 20 -5.66 -6.60 21.72
CA LEU A 20 -6.54 -7.75 21.91
C LEU A 20 -5.88 -8.90 22.65
N ASP A 21 -4.56 -9.01 22.56
CA ASP A 21 -3.74 -10.10 23.11
C ASP A 21 -3.06 -9.74 24.45
N GLN A 22 -3.15 -8.49 24.90
CA GLN A 22 -2.49 -7.99 26.10
C GLN A 22 -3.46 -7.18 26.96
N ASN A 23 -3.23 -7.16 28.27
CA ASN A 23 -3.98 -6.33 29.22
C ASN A 23 -3.44 -4.88 29.22
N PHE A 24 -3.58 -4.21 28.09
CA PHE A 24 -3.14 -2.84 27.93
C PHE A 24 -4.29 -1.96 27.44
N TYR A 25 -4.57 -0.87 28.18
CA TYR A 25 -5.74 -0.02 28.00
C TYR A 25 -5.36 1.34 27.41
N TYR A 26 -6.33 2.07 26.88
CA TYR A 26 -6.11 3.42 26.35
C TYR A 26 -5.59 4.40 27.41
N SER A 27 -5.99 4.26 28.67
CA SER A 27 -5.43 5.06 29.78
C SER A 27 -3.95 4.81 30.01
N ASN A 28 -3.50 3.56 29.94
CA ASN A 28 -2.05 3.23 29.98
C ASN A 28 -1.32 3.84 28.77
N PHE A 29 -1.95 3.78 27.59
CA PHE A 29 -1.41 4.38 26.37
C PHE A 29 -1.25 5.88 26.47
N TYR A 30 -2.21 6.58 27.10
CA TYR A 30 -2.10 8.00 27.40
C TYR A 30 -0.85 8.33 28.23
N ASN A 31 -0.59 7.57 29.30
CA ASN A 31 0.59 7.77 30.14
C ASN A 31 1.89 7.53 29.35
N LEU A 32 1.94 6.45 28.57
CA LEU A 32 3.08 6.14 27.72
C LEU A 32 3.35 7.23 26.66
N ILE A 33 2.29 7.82 26.09
CA ILE A 33 2.44 8.97 25.18
C ILE A 33 3.08 10.14 25.89
N ASN A 34 2.67 10.45 27.13
CA ASN A 34 3.20 11.58 27.90
C ASN A 34 4.68 11.36 28.25
N GLU A 35 5.08 10.15 28.66
CA GLU A 35 6.49 9.81 28.90
C GLU A 35 7.36 10.08 27.65
N TYR A 36 6.91 9.63 26.48
CA TYR A 36 7.63 9.92 25.24
C TYR A 36 7.58 11.41 24.85
N LEU A 37 6.48 12.09 25.13
CA LEU A 37 6.33 13.51 24.81
C LEU A 37 7.31 14.36 25.65
N ASP A 38 7.46 14.06 26.93
CA ASP A 38 8.37 14.77 27.82
C ASP A 38 9.82 14.46 27.44
N PHE A 39 10.14 13.21 27.13
CA PHE A 39 11.43 12.85 26.58
C PHE A 39 11.77 13.63 25.29
N LEU A 40 10.82 13.71 24.33
CA LEU A 40 11.05 14.44 23.09
C LEU A 40 11.26 15.94 23.32
N LYS A 41 10.52 16.57 24.25
CA LYS A 41 10.68 17.99 24.59
C LYS A 41 12.06 18.31 25.14
N LEU A 42 12.67 17.38 25.89
CA LEU A 42 14.03 17.55 26.44
C LEU A 42 15.09 17.60 25.35
N PHE A 43 14.93 16.82 24.27
CA PHE A 43 15.98 16.61 23.29
C PHE A 43 15.72 17.23 21.92
N LEU A 44 14.47 17.53 21.58
CA LEU A 44 14.10 17.98 20.24
C LEU A 44 13.28 19.28 20.24
N LYS A 45 13.70 20.19 19.37
CA LYS A 45 12.87 21.32 18.97
C LYS A 45 11.74 20.87 18.05
N LYS A 46 10.66 21.68 17.96
CA LYS A 46 9.58 21.46 17.01
C LYS A 46 10.09 21.41 15.57
N LYS A 47 9.37 20.74 14.67
CA LYS A 47 9.62 20.66 13.22
C LYS A 47 10.88 19.85 12.83
N GLN A 48 11.50 19.16 13.76
CA GLN A 48 12.63 18.27 13.48
C GLN A 48 12.16 16.88 13.03
N ILE A 49 13.04 16.12 12.39
CA ILE A 49 12.74 14.81 11.85
C ILE A 49 13.24 13.72 12.79
N ILE A 50 12.33 12.80 13.12
CA ILE A 50 12.61 11.58 13.89
C ILE A 50 12.55 10.40 12.94
N CYS A 51 13.64 9.64 12.83
CA CYS A 51 13.69 8.35 12.17
C CYS A 51 13.47 7.23 13.18
N ILE A 52 12.64 6.24 12.86
CA ILE A 52 12.29 5.14 13.76
C ILE A 52 12.51 3.81 13.05
N ASP A 53 13.41 2.97 13.58
CA ASP A 53 13.68 1.59 13.14
C ASP A 53 13.02 0.61 14.11
N SER A 54 11.75 0.30 13.85
CA SER A 54 10.94 -0.52 14.74
C SER A 54 9.95 -1.40 13.98
N LYS A 55 9.61 -2.53 14.58
CA LYS A 55 8.40 -3.31 14.27
C LYS A 55 7.19 -2.66 14.93
N TYR A 56 6.00 -3.22 14.70
CA TYR A 56 4.84 -2.82 15.47
C TYR A 56 5.02 -3.18 16.94
N SER A 57 4.87 -2.16 17.78
CA SER A 57 4.82 -2.27 19.23
C SER A 57 3.94 -1.14 19.76
N ILE A 58 3.49 -1.26 20.99
CA ILE A 58 2.72 -0.18 21.61
C ILE A 58 3.58 1.08 21.78
N ASP A 59 4.88 0.92 22.02
CA ASP A 59 5.85 2.00 22.09
C ASP A 59 5.98 2.76 20.75
N LEU A 60 6.00 2.04 19.61
CA LEU A 60 5.97 2.68 18.31
C LEU A 60 4.71 3.54 18.13
N LEU A 61 3.56 3.05 18.55
CA LEU A 61 2.31 3.79 18.46
C LEU A 61 2.36 5.04 19.36
N ALA A 62 2.85 4.92 20.59
CA ALA A 62 2.95 6.01 21.54
C ALA A 62 3.92 7.10 21.09
N ILE A 63 5.13 6.72 20.63
CA ILE A 63 6.12 7.68 20.14
C ILE A 63 5.65 8.43 18.87
N ILE A 64 4.88 7.79 18.00
CA ILE A 64 4.27 8.45 16.84
C ILE A 64 3.33 9.57 17.30
N ILE A 65 2.45 9.29 18.26
CA ILE A 65 1.52 10.30 18.78
C ILE A 65 2.29 11.42 19.50
N ALA A 66 3.21 11.08 20.40
CA ALA A 66 4.06 12.02 21.12
C ALA A 66 4.84 12.95 20.17
N ALA A 67 5.47 12.40 19.14
CA ALA A 67 6.21 13.16 18.14
C ALA A 67 5.30 14.16 17.40
N ARG A 68 4.05 13.78 17.07
CA ARG A 68 3.11 14.70 16.45
C ARG A 68 2.56 15.77 17.41
N LEU A 69 2.40 15.46 18.68
CA LEU A 69 2.09 16.46 19.72
C LEU A 69 3.25 17.49 19.84
N ASN A 70 4.50 17.04 19.78
CA ASN A 70 5.68 17.93 19.76
C ASN A 70 5.94 18.59 18.40
N LYS A 71 5.06 18.37 17.38
CA LYS A 71 5.20 18.89 16.01
C LYS A 71 6.47 18.43 15.29
N ASN A 72 6.96 17.24 15.58
CA ASN A 72 8.06 16.59 14.86
C ASN A 72 7.53 15.75 13.69
N THR A 73 8.32 15.64 12.64
CA THR A 73 7.99 14.80 11.47
C THR A 73 8.61 13.42 11.63
N ILE A 74 7.88 12.38 11.26
CA ILE A 74 8.23 10.99 11.50
C ILE A 74 8.60 10.30 10.19
N CYS A 75 9.71 9.57 10.19
CA CYS A 75 10.12 8.65 9.13
C CYS A 75 10.32 7.26 9.72
N ILE A 76 9.49 6.27 9.34
CA ILE A 76 9.57 4.92 9.88
C ILE A 76 10.29 4.03 8.87
N PHE A 77 11.22 3.18 9.34
CA PHE A 77 11.87 2.15 8.55
C PHE A 77 11.13 0.83 8.63
N ASN A 78 11.22 0.06 7.55
CA ASN A 78 10.89 -1.36 7.61
C ASN A 78 12.08 -2.10 8.24
N PRO A 79 11.88 -2.86 9.33
CA PRO A 79 12.93 -3.67 9.94
C PRO A 79 13.62 -4.63 8.97
N ASN A 80 12.91 -5.07 7.94
CA ASN A 80 13.41 -5.99 6.91
C ASN A 80 14.15 -5.28 5.74
N GLN A 81 14.26 -3.93 5.76
CA GLN A 81 15.08 -3.22 4.78
C GLN A 81 16.56 -3.52 4.99
N THR A 82 17.28 -3.58 3.88
CA THR A 82 18.74 -3.74 3.91
C THR A 82 19.41 -2.53 4.57
N ASN A 83 20.63 -2.73 5.08
CA ASN A 83 21.41 -1.62 5.64
C ASN A 83 21.68 -0.52 4.60
N TYR A 84 21.84 -0.90 3.32
CA TYR A 84 22.01 0.05 2.21
C TYR A 84 20.75 0.92 2.03
N GLU A 85 19.56 0.31 1.97
CA GLU A 85 18.29 1.04 1.85
C GLU A 85 18.07 1.99 3.04
N LYS A 86 18.30 1.50 4.26
CA LYS A 86 18.19 2.32 5.48
C LYS A 86 19.18 3.49 5.46
N SER A 87 20.44 3.26 5.08
CA SER A 87 21.46 4.31 4.96
C SER A 87 21.05 5.39 3.97
N ASN A 88 20.50 5.01 2.82
CA ASN A 88 20.01 5.96 1.80
C ASN A 88 18.86 6.82 2.33
N ILE A 89 17.92 6.22 3.05
CA ILE A 89 16.80 6.95 3.66
C ILE A 89 17.30 7.90 4.74
N LEU A 90 18.21 7.46 5.61
CA LEU A 90 18.82 8.27 6.66
C LEU A 90 19.55 9.49 6.09
N LYS A 91 20.33 9.30 5.02
CA LYS A 91 21.02 10.40 4.31
C LYS A 91 20.02 11.39 3.71
N GLN A 92 18.95 10.89 3.07
CA GLN A 92 17.93 11.75 2.46
C GLN A 92 17.07 12.48 3.49
N SER A 93 16.69 11.82 4.59
CA SER A 93 15.83 12.41 5.63
C SER A 93 16.51 13.52 6.42
N ASN A 94 17.85 13.47 6.53
CA ASN A 94 18.60 14.46 7.32
C ASN A 94 17.99 14.64 8.73
N TYR A 95 17.87 13.55 9.46
CA TYR A 95 17.17 13.45 10.74
C TYR A 95 17.90 14.11 11.90
N SER A 96 17.14 14.47 12.94
CA SER A 96 17.67 14.98 14.21
C SER A 96 17.73 13.92 15.30
N MET A 97 16.86 12.91 15.23
CA MET A 97 16.86 11.77 16.16
C MET A 97 16.61 10.46 15.42
N LEU A 98 17.37 9.43 15.80
CA LEU A 98 17.14 8.04 15.40
C LEU A 98 16.76 7.23 16.63
N LEU A 99 15.62 6.57 16.57
CA LEU A 99 15.15 5.59 17.56
C LEU A 99 15.24 4.19 16.95
N SER A 100 15.73 3.20 17.71
CA SER A 100 15.88 1.83 17.24
C SER A 100 15.67 0.82 18.37
N GLU A 101 14.91 -0.23 18.11
CA GLU A 101 14.78 -1.39 19.02
C GLU A 101 16.04 -2.27 19.04
N LYS A 102 16.90 -2.14 18.04
CA LYS A 102 18.13 -2.93 17.97
C LYS A 102 19.17 -2.39 18.92
N ILE A 103 19.78 -3.29 19.71
CA ILE A 103 20.86 -2.98 20.64
C ILE A 103 22.03 -2.33 19.89
N LYS A 104 22.45 -1.14 20.36
CA LYS A 104 23.67 -0.47 19.92
C LYS A 104 24.54 -0.25 21.14
N LYS A 105 25.79 -0.76 21.10
CA LYS A 105 26.77 -0.51 22.16
C LYS A 105 26.88 1.01 22.45
N ASN A 106 26.93 1.38 23.72
CA ASN A 106 27.10 2.75 24.21
C ASN A 106 25.99 3.77 23.82
N LYS A 107 24.75 3.33 23.55
CA LYS A 107 23.62 4.22 23.31
C LYS A 107 22.68 4.28 24.52
N LYS A 108 22.16 5.47 24.79
CA LYS A 108 21.15 5.72 25.82
C LYS A 108 19.81 5.09 25.38
N LYS A 109 18.96 4.75 26.36
CA LYS A 109 17.69 4.07 26.14
C LYS A 109 16.53 4.86 26.75
N ILE A 110 15.38 4.83 26.08
CA ILE A 110 14.06 5.23 26.58
C ILE A 110 13.08 4.09 26.29
N ASN A 111 12.48 3.50 27.30
CA ASN A 111 11.61 2.32 27.20
C ASN A 111 12.27 1.24 26.29
N ASN A 112 11.62 0.88 25.19
CA ASN A 112 12.12 -0.12 24.24
C ASN A 112 13.05 0.42 23.16
N PHE A 113 13.38 1.75 23.17
CA PHE A 113 14.21 2.35 22.13
C PHE A 113 15.59 2.79 22.62
N TYR A 114 16.63 2.41 21.88
CA TYR A 114 17.93 3.07 21.92
C TYR A 114 17.87 4.32 21.04
N TYR A 115 18.48 5.42 21.45
CA TYR A 115 18.40 6.67 20.71
C TYR A 115 19.77 7.30 20.41
N GLU A 116 19.79 8.00 19.28
CA GLU A 116 20.90 8.83 18.81
C GLU A 116 20.38 10.21 18.42
N ILE A 117 21.02 11.25 18.89
CA ILE A 117 20.68 12.65 18.60
C ILE A 117 21.76 13.23 17.70
N ARG A 118 21.34 13.99 16.68
CA ARG A 118 22.23 14.73 15.78
C ARG A 118 21.89 16.22 15.80
N LYS A 119 22.92 17.06 15.89
CA LYS A 119 22.74 18.50 15.71
C LYS A 119 22.38 18.75 14.24
N ASN A 120 21.10 18.98 13.96
CA ASN A 120 20.61 19.28 12.64
C ASN A 120 19.80 20.57 12.64
N LYS A 121 20.13 21.50 11.73
CA LYS A 121 19.45 22.80 11.58
C LYS A 121 18.26 22.75 10.61
N LYS A 122 18.10 21.66 9.84
CA LYS A 122 17.02 21.55 8.85
C LYS A 122 15.72 21.20 9.54
N VAL A 123 14.69 21.99 9.24
CA VAL A 123 13.36 21.85 9.81
C VAL A 123 12.33 21.78 8.67
N LEU A 124 11.24 21.08 8.92
CA LEU A 124 10.08 21.01 8.06
C LEU A 124 8.94 21.92 8.56
N ASN A 125 7.78 21.85 7.96
CA ASN A 125 6.63 22.59 8.45
C ASN A 125 6.05 21.90 9.69
N LYS A 126 5.46 22.68 10.60
CA LYS A 126 4.83 22.14 11.83
C LYS A 126 3.73 21.10 11.55
N ASP A 127 3.11 21.18 10.37
CA ASP A 127 2.01 20.29 9.96
C ASP A 127 2.51 19.05 9.20
N ASP A 128 3.81 18.95 8.87
CA ASP A 128 4.38 17.76 8.25
C ASP A 128 4.41 16.60 9.26
N ALA A 129 3.65 15.55 8.96
CA ALA A 129 3.44 14.45 9.88
C ALA A 129 4.39 13.28 9.61
N PHE A 130 4.41 12.83 8.36
CA PHE A 130 5.19 11.66 7.97
C PHE A 130 5.99 11.91 6.70
N ILE A 131 7.17 11.29 6.63
CA ILE A 131 7.93 11.09 5.40
C ILE A 131 7.83 9.60 5.08
N VAL A 132 7.12 9.29 3.99
CA VAL A 132 6.94 7.91 3.53
C VAL A 132 7.71 7.70 2.23
N PHE A 133 8.73 6.86 2.27
CA PHE A 133 9.54 6.57 1.10
C PHE A 133 8.84 5.57 0.18
N THR A 134 8.67 5.94 -1.09
CA THR A 134 8.10 5.09 -2.13
C THR A 134 9.21 4.45 -2.94
N SER A 135 9.04 3.16 -3.28
CA SER A 135 9.88 2.49 -4.28
C SER A 135 9.47 3.01 -5.67
N GLY A 136 9.95 4.19 -6.04
CA GLY A 136 9.71 4.72 -7.38
C GLY A 136 10.33 3.82 -8.47
N THR A 137 9.81 3.94 -9.69
CA THR A 137 10.39 3.32 -10.91
C THR A 137 11.82 3.83 -11.20
N THR A 138 12.27 4.87 -10.49
CA THR A 138 13.63 5.43 -10.52
C THR A 138 14.49 4.78 -9.44
N ALA A 139 15.80 4.66 -9.70
CA ALA A 139 16.77 3.98 -8.83
C ALA A 139 16.86 4.50 -7.37
N LYS A 140 16.31 5.68 -7.06
CA LYS A 140 16.32 6.28 -5.71
C LYS A 140 14.91 6.44 -5.17
N PRO A 141 14.61 5.93 -3.94
CA PRO A 141 13.34 6.15 -3.27
C PRO A 141 13.04 7.64 -3.08
N LYS A 142 11.78 8.05 -3.24
CA LYS A 142 11.31 9.41 -3.01
C LYS A 142 10.50 9.48 -1.73
N GLY A 143 10.84 10.38 -0.82
CA GLY A 143 10.10 10.58 0.42
C GLY A 143 8.90 11.50 0.22
N ALA A 144 7.70 10.98 0.23
CA ALA A 144 6.45 11.77 0.19
C ALA A 144 6.18 12.35 1.58
N ILE A 145 5.95 13.66 1.67
CA ILE A 145 5.63 14.36 2.93
C ILE A 145 4.12 14.45 3.08
N LEU A 146 3.58 13.67 4.03
CA LEU A 146 2.17 13.70 4.41
C LEU A 146 1.98 14.66 5.57
N THR A 147 0.90 15.46 5.53
CA THR A 147 0.58 16.45 6.57
C THR A 147 -0.48 15.92 7.54
N ASP A 148 -0.56 16.52 8.74
CA ASP A 148 -1.64 16.24 9.71
C ASP A 148 -3.03 16.33 9.05
N SER A 149 -3.23 17.36 8.21
CA SER A 149 -4.50 17.58 7.52
C SER A 149 -4.76 16.52 6.44
N SER A 150 -3.75 16.13 5.66
CA SER A 150 -3.93 15.12 4.60
C SER A 150 -4.25 13.75 5.19
N VAL A 151 -3.56 13.37 6.27
CA VAL A 151 -3.82 12.13 7.01
C VAL A 151 -5.22 12.16 7.64
N LYS A 152 -5.60 13.25 8.32
CA LYS A 152 -6.92 13.42 8.92
C LYS A 152 -8.04 13.28 7.89
N ASN A 153 -7.96 14.02 6.78
CA ASN A 153 -9.00 13.99 5.73
C ASN A 153 -9.18 12.59 5.14
N ASN A 154 -8.07 11.91 4.87
CA ASN A 154 -8.07 10.55 4.33
C ASN A 154 -8.73 9.56 5.29
N ILE A 155 -8.36 9.59 6.57
CA ILE A 155 -8.89 8.69 7.60
C ILE A 155 -10.39 8.93 7.82
N LEU A 156 -10.82 10.18 7.93
CA LEU A 156 -12.24 10.51 8.12
C LEU A 156 -13.08 10.06 6.92
N GLY A 157 -12.56 10.22 5.69
CA GLY A 157 -13.21 9.70 4.49
C GLY A 157 -13.35 8.17 4.50
N ILE A 158 -12.31 7.45 4.91
CA ILE A 158 -12.35 5.99 5.05
C ILE A 158 -13.40 5.56 6.08
N ILE A 159 -13.37 6.15 7.27
CA ILE A 159 -14.30 5.83 8.37
C ILE A 159 -15.75 6.03 7.93
N LYS A 160 -16.05 7.21 7.36
CA LYS A 160 -17.40 7.58 6.95
C LYS A 160 -17.94 6.65 5.85
N GLN A 161 -17.19 6.47 4.76
CA GLN A 161 -17.71 5.74 3.60
C GLN A 161 -17.74 4.22 3.83
N LEU A 162 -16.84 3.65 4.64
CA LEU A 162 -16.84 2.21 4.96
C LEU A 162 -17.70 1.89 6.18
N ASN A 163 -18.15 2.89 6.91
CA ASN A 163 -18.87 2.72 8.17
C ASN A 163 -18.09 1.84 9.16
N ILE A 164 -16.83 2.25 9.43
CA ILE A 164 -16.00 1.61 10.46
C ILE A 164 -16.45 2.11 11.83
N LEU A 165 -16.84 1.19 12.70
CA LEU A 165 -17.42 1.49 13.99
C LEU A 165 -16.37 1.37 15.12
N PRO A 166 -16.56 2.05 16.25
CA PRO A 166 -15.70 1.87 17.43
C PRO A 166 -15.68 0.44 17.99
N SER A 167 -16.68 -0.39 17.68
CA SER A 167 -16.74 -1.81 18.05
C SER A 167 -15.97 -2.73 17.10
N ASP A 168 -15.58 -2.25 15.91
CA ASP A 168 -14.84 -3.08 14.96
C ASP A 168 -13.45 -3.44 15.49
N ARG A 169 -12.96 -4.61 15.10
CA ARG A 169 -11.65 -5.14 15.48
C ARG A 169 -10.84 -5.44 14.21
N THR A 170 -9.54 -5.18 14.27
CA THR A 170 -8.65 -5.47 13.14
C THR A 170 -7.35 -6.12 13.60
N ILE A 171 -6.65 -6.73 12.65
CA ILE A 171 -5.26 -7.15 12.79
C ILE A 171 -4.41 -6.22 11.91
N ILE A 172 -3.41 -5.58 12.51
CA ILE A 172 -2.49 -4.66 11.84
C ILE A 172 -1.18 -5.40 11.60
N TYR A 173 -0.92 -5.76 10.35
CA TYR A 173 0.27 -6.49 9.93
C TYR A 173 0.98 -5.85 8.73
N THR A 174 0.34 -4.90 8.05
CA THR A 174 0.99 -4.11 7.00
C THR A 174 2.11 -3.27 7.62
N PRO A 175 3.38 -3.40 7.21
CA PRO A 175 4.49 -2.72 7.89
C PRO A 175 4.28 -1.20 8.07
N PRO A 176 4.72 -0.63 9.22
CA PRO A 176 4.41 0.77 9.60
C PRO A 176 5.12 1.83 8.76
N ASN A 177 6.11 1.45 7.96
CA ASN A 177 6.79 2.36 7.02
C ASN A 177 5.99 2.67 5.75
N TYR A 178 4.84 2.03 5.57
CA TYR A 178 3.96 2.25 4.42
C TYR A 178 2.76 3.10 4.80
N ALA A 179 2.35 3.99 3.90
CA ALA A 179 1.19 4.85 4.13
C ALA A 179 -0.08 4.07 4.50
N MET A 180 -0.25 2.84 3.97
CA MET A 180 -1.37 1.96 4.31
C MET A 180 -1.30 1.49 5.77
N GLY A 181 -0.13 1.08 6.27
CA GLY A 181 0.07 0.69 7.67
C GLY A 181 -0.20 1.85 8.62
N ILE A 182 0.34 3.05 8.30
CA ILE A 182 0.09 4.28 9.04
C ILE A 182 -1.40 4.61 9.05
N SER A 183 -2.07 4.58 7.90
CA SER A 183 -3.49 4.88 7.79
C SER A 183 -4.34 3.91 8.60
N GLN A 184 -4.08 2.61 8.53
CA GLN A 184 -4.80 1.61 9.31
C GLN A 184 -4.62 1.84 10.81
N MET A 185 -3.38 1.99 11.28
CA MET A 185 -3.03 2.24 12.66
C MET A 185 -3.78 3.48 13.21
N ILE A 186 -3.67 4.62 12.54
CA ILE A 186 -4.27 5.87 13.02
C ILE A 186 -5.81 5.80 12.94
N THR A 187 -6.41 5.13 11.93
CA THR A 187 -7.86 4.93 11.84
C THR A 187 -8.41 4.24 13.08
N PHE A 188 -7.79 3.14 13.48
CA PHE A 188 -8.26 2.34 14.60
C PHE A 188 -7.96 3.00 15.96
N LEU A 189 -6.84 3.71 16.10
CA LEU A 189 -6.56 4.55 17.29
C LEU A 189 -7.58 5.70 17.42
N TYR A 190 -7.89 6.37 16.32
CA TYR A 190 -8.84 7.49 16.30
C TYR A 190 -10.25 7.09 16.77
N LEU A 191 -10.69 5.90 16.41
CA LEU A 191 -11.98 5.33 16.81
C LEU A 191 -11.94 4.64 18.19
N ARG A 192 -10.78 4.57 18.84
CA ARG A 192 -10.56 3.81 20.09
C ARG A 192 -10.95 2.34 19.93
N ASN A 193 -10.62 1.74 18.78
CA ASN A 193 -10.84 0.32 18.56
C ASN A 193 -9.82 -0.53 19.34
N SER A 194 -10.21 -1.78 19.61
CA SER A 194 -9.25 -2.81 20.02
C SER A 194 -8.70 -3.51 18.77
N PHE A 195 -7.38 -3.76 18.71
CA PHE A 195 -6.74 -4.40 17.57
C PHE A 195 -5.60 -5.33 18.00
N LEU A 196 -5.15 -6.17 17.07
CA LEU A 196 -3.97 -7.00 17.23
C LEU A 196 -2.83 -6.42 16.40
N LEU A 197 -1.64 -6.32 16.99
CA LEU A 197 -0.40 -6.01 16.25
C LEU A 197 0.28 -7.33 15.87
N ASP A 198 0.47 -7.57 14.58
CA ASP A 198 1.06 -8.81 14.08
C ASP A 198 2.25 -8.55 13.14
N ASN A 199 3.44 -8.76 13.66
CA ASN A 199 4.68 -8.54 12.92
C ASN A 199 5.06 -9.70 11.97
N GLU A 200 4.43 -10.85 12.11
CA GLU A 200 4.63 -12.03 11.27
C GLU A 200 3.72 -12.00 10.04
N GLY A 201 2.51 -11.47 10.23
CA GLY A 201 1.51 -11.34 9.19
C GLY A 201 1.14 -12.68 8.55
N ILE A 202 0.94 -12.67 7.25
CA ILE A 202 0.47 -13.82 6.47
C ILE A 202 1.55 -14.88 6.27
N ARG A 203 2.80 -14.62 6.62
CA ARG A 203 3.93 -15.56 6.45
C ARG A 203 3.60 -16.96 7.02
N PHE A 204 2.89 -17.02 8.14
CA PHE A 204 2.37 -18.23 8.75
C PHE A 204 0.85 -18.28 8.61
N ALA A 205 0.38 -18.71 7.44
CA ALA A 205 -1.03 -18.63 7.03
C ALA A 205 -2.02 -19.24 8.05
N ASP A 206 -1.74 -20.42 8.59
CA ASP A 206 -2.62 -21.08 9.56
C ASP A 206 -2.69 -20.30 10.88
N THR A 207 -1.54 -19.88 11.41
CA THR A 207 -1.46 -19.05 12.62
C THR A 207 -2.19 -17.73 12.44
N PHE A 208 -2.02 -17.08 11.29
CA PHE A 208 -2.71 -15.83 10.95
C PHE A 208 -4.23 -16.01 10.94
N LEU A 209 -4.74 -17.06 10.29
CA LEU A 209 -6.18 -17.35 10.25
C LEU A 209 -6.74 -17.71 11.65
N LYS A 210 -5.99 -18.47 12.45
CA LYS A 210 -6.34 -18.78 13.85
C LYS A 210 -6.42 -17.52 14.70
N LYS A 211 -5.48 -16.56 14.55
CA LYS A 211 -5.53 -15.25 15.23
C LYS A 211 -6.79 -14.48 14.86
N ILE A 212 -7.17 -14.41 13.58
CA ILE A 212 -8.38 -13.73 13.12
C ILE A 212 -9.63 -14.29 13.82
N LYS A 213 -9.74 -15.62 13.89
CA LYS A 213 -10.86 -16.31 14.57
C LYS A 213 -10.84 -16.06 16.08
N LYS A 214 -9.70 -16.29 16.74
CA LYS A 214 -9.53 -16.16 18.21
C LYS A 214 -9.90 -14.76 18.69
N TYR A 215 -9.42 -13.72 18.01
CA TYR A 215 -9.62 -12.35 18.43
C TYR A 215 -10.88 -11.70 17.83
N LYS A 216 -11.72 -12.49 17.14
CA LYS A 216 -13.00 -12.04 16.55
C LYS A 216 -12.81 -10.80 15.67
N ILE A 217 -11.84 -10.84 14.76
CA ILE A 217 -11.55 -9.72 13.84
C ILE A 217 -12.77 -9.49 12.93
N THR A 218 -13.18 -8.22 12.79
CA THR A 218 -14.33 -7.83 11.98
C THR A 218 -13.95 -7.17 10.67
N VAL A 219 -12.77 -6.52 10.60
CA VAL A 219 -12.26 -5.81 9.42
C VAL A 219 -10.86 -6.30 9.13
N LEU A 220 -10.66 -6.84 7.92
CA LEU A 220 -9.39 -7.40 7.47
C LEU A 220 -8.88 -6.65 6.24
N ASN A 221 -7.65 -6.15 6.30
CA ASN A 221 -6.95 -5.65 5.12
C ASN A 221 -6.12 -6.78 4.49
N LEU A 222 -6.28 -6.98 3.18
CA LEU A 222 -5.47 -7.90 2.39
C LEU A 222 -5.01 -7.22 1.10
N ASN A 223 -4.15 -7.87 0.36
CA ASN A 223 -4.02 -7.68 -1.07
C ASN A 223 -4.32 -9.00 -1.77
N ILE A 224 -4.55 -8.96 -3.08
CA ILE A 224 -4.95 -10.15 -3.85
C ILE A 224 -3.87 -11.25 -3.79
N ALA A 225 -2.58 -10.90 -3.80
CA ALA A 225 -1.50 -11.88 -3.68
C ALA A 225 -1.54 -12.58 -2.31
N SER A 226 -1.76 -11.82 -1.25
CA SER A 226 -1.92 -12.34 0.12
C SER A 226 -3.12 -13.28 0.23
N PHE A 227 -4.24 -12.93 -0.36
CA PHE A 227 -5.41 -13.79 -0.39
C PHE A 227 -5.13 -15.10 -1.14
N LYS A 228 -4.50 -15.03 -2.33
CA LYS A 228 -4.12 -16.22 -3.09
C LYS A 228 -3.16 -17.12 -2.32
N TYR A 229 -2.25 -16.53 -1.57
CA TYR A 229 -1.36 -17.29 -0.68
C TYR A 229 -2.14 -18.04 0.40
N LEU A 230 -3.09 -17.40 1.09
CA LEU A 230 -3.93 -18.07 2.09
C LEU A 230 -4.74 -19.25 1.50
N LYS A 231 -5.23 -19.12 0.27
CA LYS A 231 -5.95 -20.20 -0.44
C LYS A 231 -5.13 -21.45 -0.72
N VAL A 232 -3.80 -21.35 -0.84
CA VAL A 232 -2.93 -22.51 -1.02
C VAL A 232 -2.99 -23.45 0.21
N PHE A 233 -3.10 -22.87 1.40
CA PHE A 233 -3.10 -23.63 2.65
C PHE A 233 -4.48 -24.14 3.09
N LYS A 234 -5.56 -23.42 2.69
CA LYS A 234 -6.94 -23.77 3.05
C LYS A 234 -7.86 -23.55 1.87
N ARG A 235 -8.83 -24.44 1.67
CA ARG A 235 -9.87 -24.27 0.65
C ARG A 235 -10.94 -23.26 1.04
N SER A 236 -11.26 -23.19 2.34
CA SER A 236 -12.16 -22.19 2.94
C SER A 236 -11.82 -22.02 4.41
N TYR A 237 -12.15 -20.88 4.98
CA TYR A 237 -11.97 -20.62 6.40
C TYR A 237 -13.05 -19.65 6.89
N LYS A 238 -14.15 -20.23 7.35
CA LYS A 238 -15.31 -19.45 7.83
C LYS A 238 -14.96 -18.65 9.07
N LEU A 239 -15.22 -17.35 9.00
CA LEU A 239 -14.94 -16.36 10.03
C LEU A 239 -16.23 -15.60 10.37
N PRO A 240 -17.08 -16.10 11.28
CA PRO A 240 -18.43 -15.56 11.51
C PRO A 240 -18.45 -14.11 11.97
N ASN A 241 -17.37 -13.63 12.59
CA ASN A 241 -17.24 -12.23 13.00
C ASN A 241 -16.71 -11.32 11.89
N LEU A 242 -16.19 -11.85 10.79
CA LEU A 242 -15.57 -11.05 9.74
C LEU A 242 -16.65 -10.34 8.92
N LYS A 243 -16.77 -9.05 9.13
CA LYS A 243 -17.72 -8.18 8.44
C LYS A 243 -17.23 -7.80 7.06
N MET A 244 -15.93 -7.47 6.93
CA MET A 244 -15.40 -6.83 5.75
C MET A 244 -13.96 -7.25 5.45
N VAL A 245 -13.70 -7.63 4.19
CA VAL A 245 -12.36 -7.84 3.65
C VAL A 245 -12.04 -6.73 2.66
N MET A 246 -10.99 -5.95 2.93
CA MET A 246 -10.56 -4.84 2.09
C MET A 246 -9.33 -5.25 1.30
N CYS A 247 -9.38 -5.15 -0.02
CA CYS A 247 -8.28 -5.48 -0.92
C CYS A 247 -7.89 -4.29 -1.79
N GLY A 248 -6.59 -4.08 -1.94
CA GLY A 248 -6.05 -3.03 -2.80
C GLY A 248 -4.58 -3.24 -3.16
N GLY A 249 -4.01 -2.24 -3.84
CA GLY A 249 -2.62 -2.27 -4.30
C GLY A 249 -2.38 -3.14 -5.54
N MET A 250 -3.37 -3.91 -5.96
CA MET A 250 -3.38 -4.72 -7.16
C MET A 250 -4.77 -4.69 -7.78
N LYS A 251 -4.84 -4.99 -9.08
CA LYS A 251 -6.11 -5.14 -9.79
C LYS A 251 -6.90 -6.33 -9.23
N MET A 252 -8.19 -6.14 -9.01
CA MET A 252 -9.14 -7.17 -8.58
C MET A 252 -10.09 -7.49 -9.73
N THR A 253 -10.33 -8.77 -9.98
CA THR A 253 -11.33 -9.27 -10.93
C THR A 253 -12.61 -9.70 -10.22
N GLY A 254 -13.70 -9.89 -10.98
CA GLY A 254 -14.93 -10.45 -10.43
C GLY A 254 -14.72 -11.82 -9.78
N ILE A 255 -13.90 -12.66 -10.40
CA ILE A 255 -13.52 -13.98 -9.88
C ILE A 255 -12.78 -13.85 -8.53
N ASP A 256 -11.77 -12.95 -8.42
CA ASP A 256 -11.04 -12.75 -7.18
C ASP A 256 -12.00 -12.36 -6.03
N ALA A 257 -12.95 -11.47 -6.29
CA ALA A 257 -13.91 -11.03 -5.28
C ALA A 257 -14.88 -12.15 -4.87
N GLN A 258 -15.37 -12.96 -5.82
CA GLN A 258 -16.21 -14.13 -5.51
C GLN A 258 -15.47 -15.15 -4.64
N GLU A 259 -14.22 -15.41 -4.97
CA GLU A 259 -13.38 -16.32 -4.21
C GLU A 259 -13.15 -15.85 -2.78
N ILE A 260 -13.00 -14.53 -2.55
CA ILE A 260 -12.89 -13.95 -1.21
C ILE A 260 -14.18 -14.18 -0.40
N PHE A 261 -15.34 -13.90 -0.99
CA PHE A 261 -16.64 -14.18 -0.34
C PHE A 261 -16.78 -15.66 0.02
N LYS A 262 -16.47 -16.56 -0.92
CA LYS A 262 -16.57 -18.01 -0.70
C LYS A 262 -15.59 -18.51 0.36
N PHE A 263 -14.39 -17.92 0.41
CA PHE A 263 -13.34 -18.35 1.33
C PHE A 263 -13.63 -17.96 2.79
N PHE A 264 -14.05 -16.72 3.02
CA PHE A 264 -14.22 -16.16 4.36
C PHE A 264 -15.67 -16.16 4.87
N ASP A 265 -16.66 -16.32 3.97
CA ASP A 265 -18.09 -16.17 4.30
C ASP A 265 -18.43 -14.80 4.92
N ASN A 266 -17.83 -13.75 4.39
CA ASN A 266 -17.92 -12.39 4.90
C ASN A 266 -19.09 -11.60 4.25
N LYS A 267 -19.50 -10.47 4.88
CA LYS A 267 -20.61 -9.65 4.39
C LYS A 267 -20.23 -8.72 3.24
N PHE A 268 -19.00 -8.21 3.25
CA PHE A 268 -18.56 -7.20 2.29
C PHE A 268 -17.14 -7.48 1.80
N VAL A 269 -16.93 -7.34 0.49
CA VAL A 269 -15.60 -7.21 -0.11
C VAL A 269 -15.43 -5.77 -0.58
N VAL A 270 -14.30 -5.16 -0.25
CA VAL A 270 -13.97 -3.79 -0.65
C VAL A 270 -12.78 -3.81 -1.59
N ASN A 271 -12.99 -3.34 -2.81
CA ASN A 271 -11.91 -3.05 -3.75
C ASN A 271 -11.50 -1.59 -3.61
N PHE A 272 -10.23 -1.31 -3.33
CA PHE A 272 -9.78 0.05 -3.14
C PHE A 272 -8.56 0.41 -3.98
N TYR A 273 -8.48 1.69 -4.33
CA TYR A 273 -7.37 2.31 -5.03
C TYR A 273 -6.71 3.37 -4.15
N GLY A 274 -5.39 3.44 -4.24
CA GLY A 274 -4.63 4.39 -3.46
C GLY A 274 -3.18 4.52 -3.88
N SER A 275 -2.58 5.61 -3.44
CA SER A 275 -1.15 5.88 -3.54
C SER A 275 -0.65 6.58 -2.28
N THR A 276 0.63 6.42 -1.96
CA THR A 276 1.26 7.11 -0.82
C THR A 276 1.05 8.61 -0.89
N GLU A 277 1.07 9.17 -2.08
CA GLU A 277 0.93 10.59 -2.37
C GLU A 277 -0.48 11.15 -2.07
N ASN A 278 -1.47 10.27 -1.78
CA ASN A 278 -2.83 10.66 -1.36
C ASN A 278 -3.21 10.13 0.03
N SER A 279 -2.26 9.83 0.88
CA SER A 279 -2.37 9.60 2.35
C SER A 279 -3.15 8.38 2.89
N PRO A 280 -3.27 7.20 2.27
CA PRO A 280 -2.97 6.74 0.92
C PRO A 280 -4.23 6.49 0.06
N ARG A 281 -5.46 6.49 0.66
CA ARG A 281 -6.69 6.04 0.00
C ARG A 281 -7.23 7.12 -0.96
N ILE A 282 -7.48 6.73 -2.20
CA ILE A 282 -8.10 7.60 -3.22
C ILE A 282 -9.59 7.30 -3.32
N SER A 283 -9.94 6.03 -3.44
CA SER A 283 -11.32 5.58 -3.61
C SER A 283 -11.50 4.14 -3.13
N HIS A 284 -12.74 3.71 -2.95
CA HIS A 284 -13.09 2.32 -2.75
C HIS A 284 -14.52 2.01 -3.19
N PHE A 285 -14.73 0.77 -3.60
CA PHE A 285 -16.04 0.20 -3.88
C PHE A 285 -16.31 -0.97 -2.92
N LYS A 286 -17.44 -0.93 -2.24
CA LYS A 286 -17.86 -1.94 -1.27
C LYS A 286 -18.95 -2.80 -1.91
N PHE A 287 -18.65 -4.07 -2.13
CA PHE A 287 -19.55 -5.04 -2.70
C PHE A 287 -20.26 -5.85 -1.62
N THR A 288 -21.56 -6.09 -1.81
CA THR A 288 -22.27 -7.25 -1.26
C THR A 288 -22.17 -8.40 -2.25
N ILE A 289 -22.46 -9.63 -1.80
CA ILE A 289 -22.46 -10.80 -2.71
C ILE A 289 -23.47 -10.61 -3.86
N ASN A 290 -24.62 -10.00 -3.61
CA ASN A 290 -25.63 -9.75 -4.62
C ASN A 290 -25.18 -8.70 -5.66
N GLN A 291 -24.53 -7.62 -5.22
CA GLN A 291 -23.97 -6.64 -6.15
C GLN A 291 -22.88 -7.25 -7.03
N LEU A 292 -22.08 -8.17 -6.46
CA LEU A 292 -20.99 -8.82 -7.20
C LEU A 292 -21.49 -9.70 -8.34
N LYS A 293 -22.72 -10.24 -8.29
CA LYS A 293 -23.32 -11.03 -9.39
C LYS A 293 -23.25 -10.28 -10.72
N LYS A 294 -23.45 -8.94 -10.72
CA LYS A 294 -23.37 -8.09 -11.92
C LYS A 294 -21.95 -7.97 -12.50
N PHE A 295 -20.93 -8.31 -11.72
CA PHE A 295 -19.50 -8.18 -12.08
C PHE A 295 -18.79 -9.54 -12.15
N LYS A 296 -19.56 -10.65 -12.18
CA LYS A 296 -19.01 -12.00 -12.07
C LYS A 296 -17.85 -12.25 -13.04
N ASP A 297 -18.05 -11.89 -14.30
CA ASP A 297 -17.09 -12.13 -15.38
C ASP A 297 -16.22 -10.91 -15.70
N SER A 298 -16.33 -9.86 -14.87
CA SER A 298 -15.59 -8.61 -15.08
C SER A 298 -14.10 -8.81 -14.92
N LYS A 299 -13.32 -8.47 -15.95
CA LYS A 299 -11.85 -8.46 -15.92
C LYS A 299 -11.30 -7.37 -15.01
N ILE A 300 -12.11 -6.33 -14.76
CA ILE A 300 -11.76 -5.17 -13.91
C ILE A 300 -12.97 -4.79 -13.07
N LEU A 301 -12.79 -4.74 -11.76
CA LEU A 301 -13.81 -4.21 -10.85
C LEU A 301 -13.63 -2.71 -10.63
N PRO A 302 -14.72 -1.95 -10.41
CA PRO A 302 -14.62 -0.57 -10.01
C PRO A 302 -13.86 -0.45 -8.67
N VAL A 303 -13.10 0.62 -8.55
CA VAL A 303 -12.49 1.04 -7.30
C VAL A 303 -13.30 2.14 -6.60
N GLY A 304 -14.52 2.39 -7.08
CA GLY A 304 -15.52 3.26 -6.46
C GLY A 304 -15.30 4.76 -6.69
N LYS A 305 -16.06 5.55 -5.95
CA LYS A 305 -16.00 7.01 -5.99
C LYS A 305 -14.83 7.51 -5.13
N ALA A 306 -14.29 8.67 -5.51
CA ALA A 306 -13.25 9.32 -4.71
C ALA A 306 -13.72 9.59 -3.29
N LEU A 307 -12.79 9.49 -2.33
CA LEU A 307 -13.03 9.89 -0.95
C LEU A 307 -13.32 11.39 -0.84
N ASP A 308 -14.10 11.78 0.17
CA ASP A 308 -14.28 13.18 0.52
C ASP A 308 -12.91 13.86 0.68
N GLY A 309 -12.75 15.05 0.10
CA GLY A 309 -11.47 15.77 0.09
C GLY A 309 -10.46 15.33 -0.99
N THR A 310 -10.78 14.32 -1.79
CA THR A 310 -10.00 13.90 -2.97
C THR A 310 -10.80 14.16 -4.25
N LYS A 311 -10.21 14.87 -5.21
CA LYS A 311 -10.79 15.10 -6.54
C LYS A 311 -9.98 14.32 -7.56
N VAL A 312 -10.68 13.53 -8.38
CA VAL A 312 -10.11 12.72 -9.47
C VAL A 312 -10.52 13.31 -10.81
N LYS A 313 -9.56 13.54 -11.67
CA LYS A 313 -9.79 13.96 -13.07
C LYS A 313 -9.03 13.03 -14.02
N ILE A 314 -9.67 12.61 -15.10
CA ILE A 314 -9.03 11.87 -16.17
C ILE A 314 -8.49 12.87 -17.19
N LYS A 315 -7.19 12.85 -17.42
CA LYS A 315 -6.53 13.71 -18.39
C LYS A 315 -6.16 12.88 -19.63
N LYS A 316 -6.72 13.24 -20.80
CA LYS A 316 -6.31 12.62 -22.07
C LYS A 316 -4.79 12.78 -22.25
N SER A 317 -4.14 11.72 -22.69
CA SER A 317 -2.71 11.70 -22.93
C SER A 317 -2.45 11.26 -24.36
N LYS A 318 -1.47 11.88 -25.02
CA LYS A 318 -0.98 11.46 -26.35
C LYS A 318 -0.50 9.98 -26.36
N LYS A 319 -0.26 9.40 -25.18
CA LYS A 319 0.14 7.99 -25.01
C LYS A 319 -1.04 7.01 -25.03
N ILE A 320 -2.27 7.50 -24.89
CA ILE A 320 -3.47 6.67 -24.76
C ILE A 320 -4.40 7.02 -25.91
N MET A 321 -4.64 6.06 -26.81
CA MET A 321 -5.41 6.29 -28.06
C MET A 321 -6.91 6.09 -27.90
N GLU A 322 -7.37 5.40 -26.87
CA GLU A 322 -8.80 5.13 -26.66
C GLU A 322 -9.55 6.36 -26.11
N LYS A 323 -10.70 6.65 -26.71
CA LYS A 323 -11.46 7.91 -26.49
C LYS A 323 -11.85 8.16 -25.04
N ASN A 324 -12.02 7.13 -24.19
CA ASN A 324 -12.57 7.25 -22.84
C ASN A 324 -11.53 7.08 -21.73
N TYR A 325 -10.29 6.70 -22.03
CA TYR A 325 -9.24 6.45 -21.06
C TYR A 325 -8.25 7.61 -20.98
N GLY A 326 -7.66 7.79 -19.81
CA GLY A 326 -6.65 8.81 -19.60
C GLY A 326 -5.84 8.60 -18.34
N GLU A 327 -4.89 9.48 -18.11
CA GLU A 327 -4.10 9.50 -16.88
C GLU A 327 -4.94 10.01 -15.72
N ILE A 328 -4.89 9.30 -14.61
CA ILE A 328 -5.57 9.68 -13.37
C ILE A 328 -4.80 10.79 -12.68
N ASN A 329 -5.41 11.97 -12.57
CA ASN A 329 -4.87 13.12 -11.89
C ASN A 329 -5.66 13.40 -10.61
N LEU A 330 -4.94 13.68 -9.53
CA LEU A 330 -5.47 13.93 -8.20
C LEU A 330 -5.31 15.39 -7.81
N SER A 331 -6.26 15.90 -7.03
CA SER A 331 -6.17 17.16 -6.31
C SER A 331 -6.99 17.07 -5.03
N GLY A 332 -6.80 18.01 -4.10
CA GLY A 332 -7.58 18.10 -2.87
C GLY A 332 -6.75 17.94 -1.60
N ASN A 333 -7.45 17.84 -0.47
CA ASN A 333 -6.87 17.99 0.86
C ASN A 333 -6.18 16.72 1.39
N SER A 334 -6.35 15.57 0.72
CA SER A 334 -5.67 14.31 1.06
C SER A 334 -4.31 14.16 0.37
N LEU A 335 -3.93 15.08 -0.54
CA LEU A 335 -2.63 15.02 -1.20
C LEU A 335 -1.49 15.28 -0.22
N MET A 336 -0.36 14.60 -0.47
CA MET A 336 0.92 14.96 0.13
C MET A 336 1.25 16.44 -0.10
N ARG A 337 2.05 17.02 0.78
CA ARG A 337 2.51 18.40 0.57
C ARG A 337 3.48 18.48 -0.62
N THR A 338 4.50 17.64 -0.61
CA THR A 338 5.54 17.57 -1.65
C THR A 338 6.40 16.31 -1.44
N TYR A 339 7.35 16.06 -2.34
CA TYR A 339 8.45 15.14 -2.06
C TYR A 339 9.55 15.84 -1.26
N LEU A 340 10.24 15.08 -0.42
CA LEU A 340 11.36 15.55 0.37
C LEU A 340 12.55 15.93 -0.54
N ASP A 341 12.84 17.21 -0.62
CA ASP A 341 14.03 17.74 -1.29
C ASP A 341 14.48 19.02 -0.59
N PHE A 342 15.61 18.97 0.11
CA PHE A 342 16.14 20.11 0.86
C PHE A 342 16.84 21.14 -0.03
N ARG A 343 17.06 20.86 -1.31
CA ARG A 343 17.71 21.80 -2.26
C ARG A 343 16.73 22.85 -2.75
N PHE A 344 15.45 22.52 -2.81
CA PHE A 344 14.40 23.41 -3.30
C PHE A 344 13.45 23.86 -2.18
N LYS A 345 12.96 25.12 -2.26
CA LYS A 345 11.81 25.53 -1.46
C LYS A 345 10.64 24.58 -1.80
N ASN A 346 10.26 23.77 -0.86
CA ASN A 346 9.23 22.74 -1.00
C ASN A 346 7.86 23.36 -1.34
N LYS A 347 7.61 23.65 -2.61
CA LYS A 347 6.30 24.14 -3.08
C LYS A 347 5.24 23.05 -2.85
N LYS A 348 4.08 23.46 -2.33
CA LYS A 348 2.95 22.56 -2.12
C LYS A 348 2.44 22.03 -3.46
N ILE A 349 2.32 20.70 -3.57
CA ILE A 349 1.71 20.07 -4.73
C ILE A 349 0.19 20.19 -4.60
N ILE A 350 -0.43 20.86 -5.58
CA ILE A 350 -1.89 21.04 -5.65
C ILE A 350 -2.56 20.07 -6.64
N LYS A 351 -1.79 19.51 -7.57
CA LYS A 351 -2.21 18.49 -8.55
C LYS A 351 -1.13 17.44 -8.68
N TYR A 352 -1.52 16.18 -8.69
CA TYR A 352 -0.61 15.04 -8.78
C TYR A 352 -1.06 14.09 -9.88
N ASN A 353 -0.17 13.75 -10.80
CA ASN A 353 -0.38 12.72 -11.81
C ASN A 353 0.11 11.38 -11.26
N THR A 354 -0.80 10.42 -11.08
CA THR A 354 -0.48 9.10 -10.52
C THR A 354 0.31 8.22 -11.49
N LYS A 355 0.31 8.56 -12.77
CA LYS A 355 0.77 7.69 -13.87
C LYS A 355 -0.09 6.44 -14.07
N ASP A 356 -1.16 6.29 -13.31
CA ASP A 356 -2.14 5.25 -13.55
C ASP A 356 -3.11 5.68 -14.66
N ILE A 357 -3.56 4.72 -15.44
CA ILE A 357 -4.51 4.88 -16.53
C ILE A 357 -5.87 4.39 -16.05
N GLY A 358 -6.91 5.11 -16.36
CA GLY A 358 -8.25 4.72 -16.00
C GLY A 358 -9.33 5.58 -16.66
N TYR A 359 -10.56 5.34 -16.24
CA TYR A 359 -11.73 6.13 -16.64
C TYR A 359 -12.70 6.27 -15.46
N ILE A 360 -13.65 7.16 -15.61
CA ILE A 360 -14.76 7.35 -14.69
C ILE A 360 -16.04 7.00 -15.46
N SER A 361 -16.80 6.04 -14.94
CA SER A 361 -18.09 5.62 -15.52
C SER A 361 -19.21 6.64 -15.28
N PRO A 362 -20.35 6.55 -15.97
CA PRO A 362 -21.49 7.46 -15.79
C PRO A 362 -22.00 7.54 -14.34
N ASP A 363 -21.96 6.42 -13.60
CA ASP A 363 -22.28 6.33 -12.17
C ASP A 363 -21.18 6.81 -11.25
N LYS A 364 -20.15 7.51 -11.81
CA LYS A 364 -19.01 8.13 -11.14
C LYS A 364 -18.05 7.16 -10.45
N ASN A 365 -18.09 5.87 -10.80
CA ASN A 365 -17.08 4.92 -10.33
C ASN A 365 -15.78 5.02 -11.14
N ILE A 366 -14.66 4.95 -10.45
CA ILE A 366 -13.33 4.97 -11.03
C ILE A 366 -12.94 3.53 -11.36
N TYR A 367 -12.36 3.34 -12.54
CA TYR A 367 -11.74 2.09 -13.00
C TYR A 367 -10.27 2.34 -13.30
N VAL A 368 -9.39 1.51 -12.77
CA VAL A 368 -7.94 1.58 -12.99
C VAL A 368 -7.53 0.41 -13.87
N ILE A 369 -6.99 0.68 -15.04
CA ILE A 369 -6.70 -0.33 -16.06
C ILE A 369 -5.21 -0.66 -16.19
N GLY A 370 -4.32 0.29 -15.92
CA GLY A 370 -2.87 0.08 -16.05
C GLY A 370 -2.06 1.29 -15.66
N ARG A 371 -0.80 1.36 -16.13
CA ARG A 371 0.12 2.47 -15.88
C ARG A 371 0.78 2.97 -17.15
N THR A 372 0.94 4.29 -17.29
CA THR A 372 1.66 4.89 -18.43
C THR A 372 3.14 4.54 -18.45
N ASP A 373 3.74 4.24 -17.31
CA ASP A 373 5.15 3.87 -17.19
C ASP A 373 5.44 2.48 -17.78
N ASN A 374 4.43 1.61 -17.91
CA ASN A 374 4.55 0.27 -18.47
C ASN A 374 4.33 0.26 -20.01
N ILE A 375 3.69 1.29 -20.58
CA ILE A 375 3.45 1.38 -22.01
C ILE A 375 4.77 1.55 -22.74
N PHE A 376 4.98 0.76 -23.80
CA PHE A 376 6.10 0.88 -24.72
C PHE A 376 5.65 0.91 -26.18
N LYS A 377 6.55 1.29 -27.10
CA LYS A 377 6.31 1.25 -28.52
C LYS A 377 6.94 0.01 -29.13
N SER A 378 6.18 -0.71 -29.96
CA SER A 378 6.64 -1.78 -30.86
C SER A 378 6.49 -1.27 -32.30
N GLY A 379 7.59 -0.83 -32.90
CA GLY A 379 7.50 -0.05 -34.15
C GLY A 379 6.67 1.24 -33.93
N ASN A 380 5.61 1.40 -34.70
CA ASN A 380 4.67 2.54 -34.56
C ASN A 380 3.54 2.28 -33.56
N GLU A 381 3.36 1.04 -33.10
CA GLU A 381 2.24 0.63 -32.26
C GLU A 381 2.55 0.83 -30.77
N LYS A 382 1.56 1.29 -30.00
CA LYS A 382 1.64 1.41 -28.55
C LYS A 382 1.14 0.14 -27.90
N ILE A 383 1.97 -0.46 -27.08
CA ILE A 383 1.69 -1.70 -26.36
C ILE A 383 1.46 -1.38 -24.88
N SER A 384 0.29 -1.76 -24.37
CA SER A 384 -0.01 -1.81 -22.93
C SER A 384 0.15 -3.24 -22.45
N PRO A 385 1.15 -3.54 -21.61
CA PRO A 385 1.32 -4.87 -21.05
C PRO A 385 0.08 -5.39 -20.32
N GLU A 386 -0.58 -4.53 -19.57
CA GLU A 386 -1.77 -4.88 -18.78
C GLU A 386 -2.96 -5.27 -19.67
N GLU A 387 -3.12 -4.62 -20.81
CA GLU A 387 -4.15 -4.98 -21.78
C GLU A 387 -3.93 -6.40 -22.33
N ILE A 388 -2.69 -6.73 -22.71
CA ILE A 388 -2.36 -8.08 -23.19
C ILE A 388 -2.54 -9.10 -22.05
N GLU A 389 -2.12 -8.78 -20.83
CA GLU A 389 -2.32 -9.65 -19.66
C GLU A 389 -3.79 -9.95 -19.42
N ASP A 390 -4.67 -8.97 -19.56
CA ASP A 390 -6.11 -9.16 -19.42
C ASP A 390 -6.70 -10.09 -20.47
N GLN A 391 -6.22 -9.98 -21.71
CA GLN A 391 -6.65 -10.87 -22.80
C GLN A 391 -6.12 -12.31 -22.62
N LEU A 392 -4.93 -12.47 -22.03
CA LEU A 392 -4.33 -13.79 -21.77
C LEU A 392 -4.87 -14.47 -20.50
N ARG A 393 -5.53 -13.74 -19.60
CA ARG A 393 -6.01 -14.26 -18.32
C ARG A 393 -6.89 -15.50 -18.42
N PRO A 394 -7.85 -15.62 -19.38
CA PRO A 394 -8.67 -16.82 -19.54
C PRO A 394 -7.84 -18.10 -19.81
N TYR A 395 -6.71 -17.95 -20.52
CA TYR A 395 -5.85 -19.08 -20.90
C TYR A 395 -4.84 -19.46 -19.82
N LEU A 396 -4.47 -18.51 -18.97
CA LEU A 396 -3.47 -18.67 -17.90
C LEU A 396 -4.08 -18.56 -16.50
N LYS A 397 -5.31 -19.04 -16.32
CA LYS A 397 -6.14 -18.89 -15.10
C LYS A 397 -5.42 -19.19 -13.79
N LYS A 398 -4.55 -20.22 -13.77
CA LYS A 398 -3.85 -20.69 -12.55
C LYS A 398 -2.39 -20.22 -12.45
N LYS A 399 -1.89 -19.47 -13.43
CA LYS A 399 -0.48 -19.03 -13.47
C LYS A 399 -0.36 -17.55 -13.12
N ASN A 400 0.71 -17.20 -12.42
CA ASN A 400 1.14 -15.82 -12.36
C ASN A 400 1.96 -15.53 -13.60
N PHE A 401 1.67 -14.44 -14.28
CA PHE A 401 2.37 -14.04 -15.48
C PHE A 401 2.32 -12.53 -15.67
N ILE A 402 3.29 -12.02 -16.42
CA ILE A 402 3.36 -10.62 -16.82
C ILE A 402 3.84 -10.52 -18.27
N ILE A 403 3.51 -9.40 -18.91
CA ILE A 403 4.10 -9.00 -20.19
C ILE A 403 5.20 -7.99 -19.91
N ILE A 404 6.36 -8.21 -20.50
CA ILE A 404 7.50 -7.29 -20.50
C ILE A 404 7.83 -6.86 -21.92
N LYS A 405 8.56 -5.75 -22.06
CA LYS A 405 9.18 -5.36 -23.32
C LYS A 405 10.49 -6.12 -23.51
N LYS A 406 10.73 -6.65 -24.69
CA LYS A 406 11.99 -7.29 -25.11
C LYS A 406 12.58 -6.50 -26.28
N LYS A 407 13.91 -6.33 -26.32
CA LYS A 407 14.60 -5.71 -27.45
C LYS A 407 14.36 -6.48 -28.74
N HIS A 408 14.09 -5.75 -29.82
CA HIS A 408 13.91 -6.26 -31.16
C HIS A 408 14.68 -5.38 -32.15
N GLN A 409 15.41 -5.98 -33.09
CA GLN A 409 16.31 -5.26 -33.96
C GLN A 409 15.60 -4.19 -34.81
N ILE A 410 14.42 -4.51 -35.34
CA ILE A 410 13.68 -3.63 -36.27
C ILE A 410 12.64 -2.79 -35.49
N LEU A 411 11.86 -3.43 -34.60
CA LEU A 411 10.75 -2.78 -33.91
C LEU A 411 11.16 -1.98 -32.65
N ASN A 412 12.44 -1.99 -32.30
CA ASN A 412 13.03 -1.50 -31.08
C ASN A 412 12.58 -2.33 -29.85
N TRP A 413 11.27 -2.57 -29.66
CA TRP A 413 10.71 -3.40 -28.62
C TRP A 413 9.59 -4.30 -29.14
N GLU A 414 9.46 -5.48 -28.56
CA GLU A 414 8.34 -6.42 -28.76
C GLU A 414 7.81 -6.91 -27.40
N PRO A 415 6.52 -7.33 -27.32
CA PRO A 415 6.01 -7.95 -26.10
C PRO A 415 6.60 -9.35 -25.93
N ALA A 416 6.96 -9.69 -24.70
CA ALA A 416 7.33 -11.03 -24.28
C ALA A 416 6.54 -11.44 -23.04
N LEU A 417 6.11 -12.69 -22.98
CA LEU A 417 5.37 -13.28 -21.87
C LEU A 417 6.35 -13.89 -20.86
N VAL A 418 6.20 -13.58 -19.59
CA VAL A 418 6.95 -14.22 -18.50
C VAL A 418 5.95 -14.93 -17.59
N ILE A 419 6.19 -16.22 -17.34
CA ILE A 419 5.33 -17.08 -16.51
C ILE A 419 6.10 -17.51 -15.28
N GLU A 420 5.45 -17.47 -14.09
CA GLU A 420 6.01 -18.00 -12.86
C GLU A 420 5.87 -19.52 -12.84
N GLY A 421 6.97 -20.22 -12.54
CA GLY A 421 7.05 -21.69 -12.50
C GLY A 421 7.98 -22.25 -13.56
N PHE A 422 7.89 -23.55 -13.79
CA PHE A 422 8.68 -24.27 -14.80
C PHE A 422 7.95 -24.37 -16.13
N ASN A 423 8.72 -24.61 -17.20
CA ASN A 423 8.20 -24.90 -18.53
C ASN A 423 7.19 -26.05 -18.49
N SER A 424 6.07 -25.88 -19.16
CA SER A 424 5.10 -26.94 -19.37
C SER A 424 4.83 -27.06 -20.88
N SER A 425 4.54 -28.27 -21.35
CA SER A 425 4.23 -28.62 -22.76
C SER A 425 3.07 -27.81 -23.41
N LEU A 426 2.62 -26.75 -22.75
CA LEU A 426 1.48 -25.90 -23.16
C LEU A 426 1.86 -24.75 -24.10
N GLU A 427 3.16 -24.52 -24.41
CA GLU A 427 3.62 -23.34 -25.15
C GLU A 427 3.00 -23.21 -26.55
N ASN A 428 3.07 -24.27 -27.36
CA ASN A 428 2.57 -24.22 -28.74
C ASN A 428 1.04 -24.04 -28.78
N LYS A 429 0.33 -24.71 -27.89
CA LYS A 429 -1.13 -24.56 -27.75
C LYS A 429 -1.53 -23.18 -27.26
N LEU A 430 -0.74 -22.61 -26.33
CA LEU A 430 -0.95 -21.27 -25.80
C LEU A 430 -0.72 -20.20 -26.88
N ILE A 431 0.40 -20.28 -27.63
CA ILE A 431 0.72 -19.32 -28.70
C ILE A 431 -0.36 -19.37 -29.78
N LYS A 432 -0.83 -20.57 -30.18
CA LYS A 432 -1.90 -20.74 -31.19
C LYS A 432 -3.22 -20.12 -30.73
N ASN A 433 -3.60 -20.33 -29.47
CA ASN A 433 -4.84 -19.74 -28.93
C ASN A 433 -4.74 -18.21 -28.77
N ILE A 434 -3.56 -17.70 -28.38
CA ILE A 434 -3.29 -16.27 -28.24
C ILE A 434 -3.33 -15.55 -29.59
N SER A 435 -2.85 -16.20 -30.67
CA SER A 435 -2.83 -15.59 -31.99
C SER A 435 -4.21 -15.28 -32.57
N ASN A 436 -5.26 -15.94 -32.08
CA ASN A 436 -6.63 -15.68 -32.50
C ASN A 436 -7.30 -14.49 -31.77
N GLU A 437 -6.72 -14.08 -30.60
CA GLU A 437 -7.32 -13.07 -29.72
C GLU A 437 -6.59 -11.73 -29.76
N LEU A 438 -5.33 -11.74 -30.20
CA LEU A 438 -4.43 -10.58 -30.21
C LEU A 438 -4.08 -10.16 -31.63
N SER A 439 -4.06 -8.87 -31.89
CA SER A 439 -3.45 -8.35 -33.12
C SER A 439 -1.95 -8.70 -33.17
N ASN A 440 -1.41 -8.93 -34.37
CA ASN A 440 -0.06 -9.45 -34.60
C ASN A 440 1.05 -8.77 -33.78
N PHE A 441 0.99 -7.46 -33.62
CA PHE A 441 1.99 -6.68 -32.86
C PHE A 441 1.83 -6.80 -31.32
N LYS A 442 0.69 -7.30 -30.83
CA LYS A 442 0.43 -7.57 -29.41
C LYS A 442 0.77 -9.02 -29.01
N ILE A 443 0.96 -9.91 -29.96
CA ILE A 443 1.28 -11.33 -29.69
C ILE A 443 2.68 -11.43 -29.12
N PRO A 444 2.87 -11.96 -27.88
CA PRO A 444 4.20 -12.25 -27.35
C PRO A 444 4.88 -13.32 -28.16
N LYS A 445 5.97 -12.97 -28.84
CA LYS A 445 6.75 -13.92 -29.67
C LYS A 445 7.70 -14.81 -28.87
N LYS A 446 7.97 -14.47 -27.61
CA LYS A 446 8.81 -15.26 -26.71
C LYS A 446 8.17 -15.43 -25.35
N ILE A 447 8.28 -16.65 -24.80
CA ILE A 447 7.83 -17.01 -23.46
C ILE A 447 9.08 -17.30 -22.60
N TYR A 448 9.12 -16.71 -21.42
CA TYR A 448 10.16 -16.96 -20.43
C TYR A 448 9.53 -17.57 -19.19
N TYR A 449 10.30 -18.40 -18.49
CA TYR A 449 9.91 -19.00 -17.22
C TYR A 449 10.86 -18.56 -16.11
N ILE A 450 10.29 -18.17 -14.99
CA ILE A 450 11.04 -17.86 -13.77
C ILE A 450 10.43 -18.66 -12.63
N LYS A 451 11.25 -19.45 -11.93
CA LYS A 451 10.82 -20.32 -10.83
C LYS A 451 9.92 -19.59 -9.84
N ASN A 452 10.36 -18.42 -9.37
CA ASN A 452 9.60 -17.55 -8.47
C ASN A 452 9.73 -16.10 -8.93
N PHE A 453 8.61 -15.40 -9.04
CA PHE A 453 8.63 -13.98 -9.36
C PHE A 453 9.21 -13.14 -8.24
N TYR A 454 9.99 -12.14 -8.60
CA TYR A 454 10.42 -11.11 -7.67
C TYR A 454 9.20 -10.31 -7.22
N ARG A 455 9.02 -10.20 -5.90
CA ARG A 455 7.94 -9.46 -5.26
C ARG A 455 8.50 -8.48 -4.24
N ASN A 456 7.82 -7.38 -4.05
CA ASN A 456 8.11 -6.50 -2.91
C ASN A 456 7.53 -7.11 -1.61
N ASN A 457 7.80 -6.47 -0.48
CA ASN A 457 7.36 -6.93 0.84
C ASN A 457 5.84 -7.02 1.02
N TYR A 458 5.03 -6.56 0.05
CA TYR A 458 3.58 -6.69 -0.03
C TYR A 458 3.12 -7.80 -0.97
N GLY A 459 4.02 -8.59 -1.50
CA GLY A 459 3.69 -9.61 -2.50
C GLY A 459 3.38 -9.05 -3.90
N LYS A 460 3.53 -7.74 -4.14
CA LYS A 460 3.37 -7.16 -5.47
C LYS A 460 4.55 -7.54 -6.37
N ILE A 461 4.26 -7.98 -7.58
CA ILE A 461 5.26 -8.35 -8.58
C ILE A 461 6.14 -7.14 -8.94
N ASP A 462 7.45 -7.31 -8.82
CA ASP A 462 8.47 -6.34 -9.21
C ASP A 462 8.87 -6.56 -10.68
N ARG A 463 8.16 -5.91 -11.59
CA ARG A 463 8.40 -6.02 -13.04
C ARG A 463 9.82 -5.64 -13.43
N SER A 464 10.41 -4.66 -12.76
CA SER A 464 11.75 -4.18 -13.07
C SER A 464 12.80 -5.23 -12.73
N LYS A 465 12.68 -5.88 -11.57
CA LYS A 465 13.59 -6.98 -11.20
C LYS A 465 13.44 -8.18 -12.12
N ILE A 466 12.21 -8.54 -12.49
CA ILE A 466 11.94 -9.62 -13.45
C ILE A 466 12.56 -9.28 -14.81
N TYR A 467 12.35 -8.07 -15.30
CA TYR A 467 12.93 -7.61 -16.56
C TYR A 467 14.48 -7.70 -16.56
N ASN A 468 15.11 -7.20 -15.50
CA ASN A 468 16.57 -7.26 -15.36
C ASN A 468 17.10 -8.69 -15.25
N HIS A 469 16.36 -9.58 -14.59
CA HIS A 469 16.70 -11.01 -14.51
C HIS A 469 16.67 -11.67 -15.89
N ILE A 470 15.62 -11.43 -16.68
CA ILE A 470 15.50 -11.95 -18.04
C ILE A 470 16.63 -11.42 -18.94
N LEU A 471 16.97 -10.12 -18.83
CA LEU A 471 18.07 -9.55 -19.62
C LEU A 471 19.44 -10.17 -19.29
N LYS A 472 19.71 -10.48 -18.02
CA LYS A 472 20.99 -11.09 -17.60
C LYS A 472 21.14 -12.54 -18.05
N ASN A 473 20.00 -13.26 -18.19
CA ASN A 473 20.00 -14.70 -18.52
C ASN A 473 19.62 -15.00 -19.98
N ALA A 474 19.37 -13.97 -20.79
CA ALA A 474 18.98 -14.10 -22.20
C ALA A 474 20.08 -13.65 -23.17
N GLY A 475 21.32 -13.38 -22.65
CA GLY A 475 22.53 -13.12 -23.40
C GLY A 475 23.31 -14.39 -23.63
#